data_4284c1a79327a46dad1175a73f8ecf23
#
_entry.id   4284c1a79327a46dad1175a73f8ecf23
#
_cell.length_a   1.000
_cell.length_b   1.000
_cell.length_c   1.000
_cell.angle_alpha   90.00
_cell.angle_beta   90.00
_cell.angle_gamma   90.00
#
_symmetry.space_group_name_H-M   'P 1'
#
loop_
_entity.id
_entity.type
_entity.pdbx_description
1 polymer ?
#
loop_
_entity_poly.entity_id
_entity_poly.type
_entity_poly.pdbx_seq_one_letter_code
_entity_poly.pdbx_strand_id
1 'polypeptide(L)'
;IDMFWSEDLINWRTKTVFDLPDWAFFNTSVCKGHDGYIMAVEINKPAEYTGKAFTILFAKSKDLFNWEFLSPMEHSYSRDRYTACPTIRFFNGQYYMIYLEAMPLHRYMPYIVRSKDLEHFELGMLNPFMTPDNTDKLVITPDCFTKDELEYINSAVNCNNSDVDLCEYKGKTVILYSWGNQLGKEFLALAEYDGTLQEFLESFF
;
A
#
# COMPACT_ATOMS: atom_id res chain seq x y z
N ILE A 1 11.50 -11.93 4.87
CA ILE A 1 10.23 -11.92 4.09
C ILE A 1 9.97 -13.35 3.63
N ASP A 2 8.78 -13.86 3.94
CA ASP A 2 8.32 -15.17 3.51
C ASP A 2 7.23 -15.03 2.44
N MET A 3 7.34 -15.83 1.40
CA MET A 3 6.32 -15.99 0.39
C MET A 3 5.48 -17.23 0.69
N PHE A 4 4.17 -17.07 0.62
CA PHE A 4 3.20 -18.15 0.72
C PHE A 4 2.44 -18.28 -0.59
N TRP A 5 2.19 -19.52 -1.03
CA TRP A 5 1.36 -19.78 -2.21
C TRP A 5 0.57 -21.07 -2.07
N SER A 6 -0.56 -21.11 -2.75
CA SER A 6 -1.47 -22.25 -2.79
C SER A 6 -2.18 -22.31 -4.14
N GLU A 7 -2.53 -23.51 -4.58
CA GLU A 7 -3.35 -23.76 -5.77
C GLU A 7 -4.84 -23.93 -5.43
N ASP A 8 -5.15 -24.22 -4.15
CA ASP A 8 -6.49 -24.56 -3.68
C ASP A 8 -6.97 -23.74 -2.48
N LEU A 9 -6.15 -22.81 -1.99
CA LEU A 9 -6.35 -21.97 -0.80
C LEU A 9 -6.50 -22.77 0.53
N ILE A 10 -6.19 -24.06 0.51
CA ILE A 10 -6.24 -24.97 1.66
C ILE A 10 -4.83 -25.44 2.01
N ASN A 11 -4.11 -25.91 0.99
CA ASN A 11 -2.75 -26.42 1.14
C ASN A 11 -1.75 -25.32 0.76
N TRP A 12 -1.05 -24.79 1.77
CA TRP A 12 -0.10 -23.71 1.58
C TRP A 12 1.34 -24.20 1.61
N ARG A 13 2.15 -23.65 0.73
CA ARG A 13 3.60 -23.79 0.73
C ARG A 13 4.22 -22.46 1.09
N THR A 14 5.42 -22.50 1.65
CA THR A 14 6.16 -21.28 2.01
C THR A 14 7.62 -21.36 1.58
N LYS A 15 8.19 -20.21 1.31
CA LYS A 15 9.64 -20.04 1.07
C LYS A 15 10.06 -18.67 1.59
N THR A 16 11.14 -18.64 2.37
CA THR A 16 11.80 -17.38 2.71
C THR A 16 12.50 -16.84 1.46
N VAL A 17 12.14 -15.62 1.06
CA VAL A 17 12.67 -14.93 -0.13
C VAL A 17 13.71 -13.89 0.23
N PHE A 18 13.63 -13.30 1.42
CA PHE A 18 14.68 -12.47 2.01
C PHE A 18 14.88 -12.84 3.47
N ASP A 19 16.14 -13.16 3.82
CA ASP A 19 16.61 -13.34 5.18
C ASP A 19 17.90 -12.51 5.33
N LEU A 20 17.75 -11.27 5.79
CA LEU A 20 18.84 -10.31 5.96
C LEU A 20 18.82 -9.83 7.43
N PRO A 21 19.72 -10.35 8.30
CA PRO A 21 19.64 -10.18 9.76
C PRO A 21 19.63 -8.73 10.24
N ASP A 22 20.31 -7.84 9.52
CA ASP A 22 20.42 -6.42 9.88
C ASP A 22 19.33 -5.54 9.25
N TRP A 23 18.40 -6.15 8.51
CA TRP A 23 17.30 -5.45 7.85
C TRP A 23 16.00 -5.56 8.66
N ALA A 24 15.18 -4.54 8.58
CA ALA A 24 13.84 -4.57 9.12
C ALA A 24 12.83 -4.24 8.00
N PHE A 25 12.13 -5.27 7.61
CA PHE A 25 11.09 -5.25 6.57
C PHE A 25 9.70 -5.11 7.19
N PHE A 26 8.84 -4.41 6.49
CA PHE A 26 7.45 -4.20 6.86
C PHE A 26 6.53 -4.57 5.69
N ASN A 27 5.68 -3.67 5.27
CA ASN A 27 4.70 -3.92 4.23
C ASN A 27 5.35 -4.15 2.86
N THR A 28 4.78 -5.08 2.10
CA THR A 28 5.23 -5.41 0.74
C THR A 28 4.05 -5.43 -0.21
N SER A 29 4.29 -5.03 -1.45
CA SER A 29 3.33 -5.19 -2.54
C SER A 29 4.04 -5.66 -3.80
N VAL A 30 3.42 -6.56 -4.55
CA VAL A 30 4.02 -7.17 -5.74
C VAL A 30 3.14 -6.93 -6.95
N CYS A 31 3.75 -6.55 -8.07
CA CYS A 31 3.08 -6.53 -9.36
C CYS A 31 3.92 -7.24 -10.44
N LYS A 32 3.25 -7.68 -11.51
CA LYS A 32 3.93 -8.13 -12.72
C LYS A 32 4.25 -6.91 -13.56
N GLY A 33 5.54 -6.61 -13.72
CA GLY A 33 6.04 -5.53 -14.56
C GLY A 33 6.40 -5.97 -15.97
N HIS A 34 7.17 -5.14 -16.68
CA HIS A 34 7.57 -5.41 -18.05
C HIS A 34 8.42 -6.68 -18.20
N ASP A 35 9.42 -6.85 -17.32
CA ASP A 35 10.44 -7.90 -17.42
C ASP A 35 10.43 -8.91 -16.26
N GLY A 36 9.28 -9.19 -15.69
CA GLY A 36 9.11 -10.06 -14.52
C GLY A 36 8.27 -9.42 -13.45
N TYR A 37 8.62 -9.62 -12.20
CA TYR A 37 7.89 -9.12 -11.06
C TYR A 37 8.70 -8.04 -10.35
N ILE A 38 8.02 -7.04 -9.83
CA ILE A 38 8.55 -6.00 -8.96
C ILE A 38 7.85 -6.09 -7.62
N MET A 39 8.63 -6.03 -6.55
CA MET A 39 8.16 -5.91 -5.18
C MET A 39 8.56 -4.53 -4.65
N ALA A 40 7.61 -3.75 -4.21
CA ALA A 40 7.86 -2.59 -3.37
C ALA A 40 7.93 -3.07 -1.90
N VAL A 41 8.96 -2.66 -1.18
CA VAL A 41 9.26 -3.14 0.17
C VAL A 41 9.49 -1.96 1.09
N GLU A 42 8.71 -1.85 2.13
CA GLU A 42 8.92 -0.87 3.18
C GLU A 42 10.03 -1.34 4.14
N ILE A 43 11.01 -0.47 4.39
CA ILE A 43 12.11 -0.74 5.32
C ILE A 43 12.33 0.43 6.29
N ASN A 44 12.87 0.13 7.48
CA ASN A 44 13.41 1.16 8.38
C ASN A 44 14.87 0.91 8.80
N LYS A 45 15.45 -0.19 8.34
CA LYS A 45 16.87 -0.54 8.49
C LYS A 45 17.36 -1.26 7.24
N PRO A 46 18.65 -1.12 6.87
CA PRO A 46 19.67 -0.30 7.53
C PRO A 46 19.53 1.19 7.22
N ALA A 47 20.02 2.06 8.12
CA ALA A 47 19.88 3.51 7.99
C ALA A 47 20.58 4.10 6.76
N GLU A 48 21.60 3.46 6.22
CA GLU A 48 22.30 3.88 5.00
C GLU A 48 21.39 3.88 3.77
N TYR A 49 20.37 3.01 3.73
CA TYR A 49 19.39 2.93 2.62
C TYR A 49 18.10 3.68 2.93
N THR A 50 17.70 3.74 4.19
CA THR A 50 16.44 4.42 4.54
C THR A 50 16.54 5.94 4.53
N GLY A 51 17.70 6.49 4.90
CA GLY A 51 17.77 7.94 5.19
C GLY A 51 16.87 8.29 6.37
N LYS A 52 15.59 8.58 6.12
CA LYS A 52 14.55 8.59 7.15
C LYS A 52 13.75 7.29 7.10
N ALA A 53 13.49 6.71 8.24
CA ALA A 53 12.57 5.60 8.35
C ALA A 53 11.13 6.16 8.33
N PHE A 54 10.24 5.60 7.58
CA PHE A 54 10.37 4.46 6.69
C PHE A 54 10.63 4.90 5.26
N THR A 55 11.17 4.01 4.43
CA THR A 55 11.49 4.25 3.03
C THR A 55 11.06 3.03 2.20
N ILE A 56 10.66 3.23 0.96
CA ILE A 56 10.27 2.14 0.06
C ILE A 56 11.43 1.83 -0.88
N LEU A 57 11.89 0.59 -0.88
CA LEU A 57 12.82 0.02 -1.84
C LEU A 57 12.10 -0.87 -2.84
N PHE A 58 12.82 -1.25 -3.90
CA PHE A 58 12.29 -2.14 -4.92
C PHE A 58 13.19 -3.36 -5.11
N ALA A 59 12.55 -4.52 -5.29
CA ALA A 59 13.21 -5.76 -5.67
C ALA A 59 12.56 -6.33 -6.93
N LYS A 60 13.34 -7.07 -7.71
CA LYS A 60 12.88 -7.74 -8.94
C LYS A 60 12.99 -9.24 -8.84
N SER A 61 12.12 -9.94 -9.56
CA SER A 61 12.16 -11.39 -9.72
C SER A 61 11.65 -11.81 -11.09
N LYS A 62 12.14 -12.95 -11.59
CA LYS A 62 11.61 -13.58 -12.82
C LYS A 62 10.58 -14.66 -12.53
N ASP A 63 10.56 -15.18 -11.30
CA ASP A 63 9.83 -16.40 -10.96
C ASP A 63 9.05 -16.33 -9.63
N LEU A 64 9.06 -15.16 -8.94
CA LEU A 64 8.53 -14.91 -7.59
C LEU A 64 9.33 -15.57 -6.46
N PHE A 65 10.23 -16.49 -6.77
CA PHE A 65 10.95 -17.27 -5.75
C PHE A 65 12.37 -16.77 -5.50
N ASN A 66 12.98 -16.14 -6.51
CA ASN A 66 14.33 -15.60 -6.43
C ASN A 66 14.26 -14.09 -6.66
N TRP A 67 14.56 -13.33 -5.61
CA TRP A 67 14.47 -11.88 -5.59
C TRP A 67 15.83 -11.23 -5.43
N GLU A 68 16.02 -10.10 -6.08
CA GLU A 68 17.20 -9.26 -5.98
C GLU A 68 16.75 -7.80 -5.79
N PHE A 69 17.29 -7.11 -4.78
CA PHE A 69 17.07 -5.68 -4.65
C PHE A 69 17.66 -4.93 -5.84
N LEU A 70 16.91 -3.97 -6.35
CA LEU A 70 17.46 -2.93 -7.21
C LEU A 70 18.43 -2.08 -6.37
N SER A 71 19.31 -1.30 -7.02
CA SER A 71 20.23 -0.41 -6.30
C SER A 71 19.44 0.48 -5.32
N PRO A 72 19.59 0.31 -4.00
CA PRO A 72 18.78 1.08 -3.03
C PRO A 72 19.06 2.59 -3.08
N MET A 73 20.18 3.00 -3.64
CA MET A 73 20.55 4.41 -3.76
C MET A 73 19.92 5.09 -4.97
N GLU A 74 19.61 4.32 -6.01
CA GLU A 74 19.02 4.80 -7.26
C GLU A 74 17.51 4.52 -7.29
N HIS A 75 17.13 3.30 -6.87
CA HIS A 75 15.75 2.82 -6.90
C HIS A 75 15.17 2.76 -5.48
N SER A 76 14.90 3.92 -4.91
CA SER A 76 14.17 4.06 -3.66
C SER A 76 13.18 5.22 -3.78
N TYR A 77 12.02 5.08 -3.17
CA TYR A 77 11.11 6.21 -3.13
C TYR A 77 11.26 6.96 -1.82
N SER A 78 11.75 8.20 -1.93
CA SER A 78 11.79 9.21 -0.88
C SER A 78 12.56 8.82 0.40
N ARG A 79 13.86 9.06 0.38
CA ARG A 79 14.75 8.88 1.54
C ARG A 79 14.76 10.07 2.50
N ASP A 80 14.14 11.17 2.16
CA ASP A 80 14.14 12.45 2.88
C ASP A 80 12.94 12.63 3.81
N ARG A 81 11.92 11.79 3.67
CA ARG A 81 10.69 11.81 4.46
C ARG A 81 10.13 10.41 4.70
N TYR A 82 9.15 10.30 5.62
CA TYR A 82 8.43 9.06 5.88
C TYR A 82 7.57 8.67 4.67
N THR A 83 7.78 7.45 4.16
CA THR A 83 6.93 6.84 3.14
C THR A 83 6.76 5.35 3.47
N ALA A 84 5.53 4.89 3.58
CA ALA A 84 5.20 3.55 4.07
C ALA A 84 4.04 2.90 3.30
N CYS A 85 3.73 1.66 3.64
CA CYS A 85 2.56 0.90 3.19
C CYS A 85 2.36 0.94 1.65
N PRO A 86 3.36 0.52 0.86
CA PRO A 86 3.27 0.61 -0.59
C PRO A 86 2.25 -0.37 -1.16
N THR A 87 1.47 0.11 -2.13
CA THR A 87 0.67 -0.72 -3.04
C THR A 87 1.09 -0.40 -4.46
N ILE A 88 1.65 -1.37 -5.19
CA ILE A 88 2.19 -1.16 -6.54
C ILE A 88 1.40 -1.94 -7.59
N ARG A 89 1.14 -1.29 -8.74
CA ARG A 89 0.50 -1.88 -9.92
C ARG A 89 1.24 -1.45 -11.17
N PHE A 90 1.07 -2.19 -12.27
CA PHE A 90 1.72 -1.88 -13.54
C PHE A 90 0.73 -1.93 -14.70
N PHE A 91 0.57 -0.81 -15.38
CA PHE A 91 -0.29 -0.66 -16.56
C PHE A 91 0.39 0.24 -17.59
N ASN A 92 0.25 -0.08 -18.87
CA ASN A 92 0.72 0.75 -19.98
C ASN A 92 2.18 1.22 -19.87
N GLY A 93 3.08 0.34 -19.37
CA GLY A 93 4.49 0.68 -19.22
C GLY A 93 4.81 1.61 -18.04
N GLN A 94 3.86 1.81 -17.12
CA GLN A 94 4.00 2.64 -15.93
C GLN A 94 3.75 1.82 -14.67
N TYR A 95 4.58 2.01 -13.66
CA TYR A 95 4.33 1.59 -12.29
C TYR A 95 3.55 2.70 -11.58
N TYR A 96 2.41 2.34 -11.02
CA TYR A 96 1.61 3.20 -10.15
C TYR A 96 1.81 2.73 -8.72
N MET A 97 2.18 3.61 -7.82
CA MET A 97 2.39 3.27 -6.43
C MET A 97 1.59 4.20 -5.52
N ILE A 98 0.73 3.59 -4.72
CA ILE A 98 0.09 4.24 -3.58
C ILE A 98 0.99 4.01 -2.36
N TYR A 99 1.16 5.03 -1.54
CA TYR A 99 1.97 4.97 -0.33
C TYR A 99 1.41 5.92 0.73
N LEU A 100 1.81 5.72 1.98
CA LEU A 100 1.47 6.63 3.07
C LEU A 100 2.54 7.69 3.25
N GLU A 101 2.10 8.91 3.51
CA GLU A 101 2.94 9.99 3.99
C GLU A 101 2.51 10.43 5.40
N ALA A 102 3.49 10.61 6.29
CA ALA A 102 3.24 11.09 7.64
C ALA A 102 3.00 12.59 7.63
N MET A 103 1.87 12.99 8.19
CA MET A 103 1.46 14.37 8.38
C MET A 103 1.62 14.78 9.85
N PRO A 104 1.67 16.08 10.18
CA PRO A 104 1.70 16.51 11.57
C PRO A 104 0.57 15.93 12.42
N LEU A 105 0.82 15.74 13.73
CA LEU A 105 -0.13 15.24 14.71
C LEU A 105 -0.53 13.76 14.51
N HIS A 106 0.43 12.91 14.13
CA HIS A 106 0.24 11.48 13.94
C HIS A 106 -0.89 11.13 12.95
N ARG A 107 -1.00 11.91 11.90
CA ARG A 107 -1.91 11.62 10.78
C ARG A 107 -1.15 10.99 9.63
N TYR A 108 -1.78 10.05 8.96
CA TYR A 108 -1.23 9.39 7.79
C TYR A 108 -2.23 9.48 6.65
N MET A 109 -1.77 9.80 5.46
CA MET A 109 -2.64 9.98 4.31
C MET A 109 -2.04 9.29 3.08
N PRO A 110 -2.88 8.67 2.24
CA PRO A 110 -2.42 8.01 1.05
C PRO A 110 -2.17 9.01 -0.08
N TYR A 111 -1.02 8.82 -0.70
CA TYR A 111 -0.54 9.54 -1.87
C TYR A 111 -0.35 8.57 -3.03
N ILE A 112 -0.39 9.06 -4.24
CA ILE A 112 -0.14 8.28 -5.45
C ILE A 112 0.96 8.92 -6.29
N VAL A 113 1.84 8.06 -6.80
CA VAL A 113 2.90 8.40 -7.78
C VAL A 113 2.90 7.40 -8.90
N ARG A 114 3.50 7.77 -10.03
CA ARG A 114 3.83 6.83 -11.09
C ARG A 114 5.28 6.97 -11.53
N SER A 115 5.83 5.90 -12.12
CA SER A 115 7.18 5.84 -12.66
C SER A 115 7.28 4.85 -13.81
N LYS A 116 8.18 5.11 -14.76
CA LYS A 116 8.53 4.15 -15.83
C LYS A 116 9.68 3.23 -15.43
N ASP A 117 10.55 3.70 -14.57
CA ASP A 117 11.87 3.12 -14.30
C ASP A 117 12.13 2.84 -12.80
N LEU A 118 11.25 3.25 -11.89
CA LEU A 118 11.39 3.18 -10.44
C LEU A 118 12.54 4.05 -9.88
N GLU A 119 13.03 4.99 -10.68
CA GLU A 119 14.01 6.01 -10.30
C GLU A 119 13.38 7.41 -10.33
N HIS A 120 12.63 7.73 -11.38
CA HIS A 120 12.00 9.01 -11.60
C HIS A 120 10.49 8.90 -11.39
N PHE A 121 10.00 9.61 -10.39
CA PHE A 121 8.59 9.53 -9.99
C PHE A 121 7.86 10.84 -10.29
N GLU A 122 6.68 10.70 -10.87
CA GLU A 122 5.72 11.78 -11.08
C GLU A 122 4.62 11.69 -10.00
N LEU A 123 4.41 12.77 -9.28
CA LEU A 123 3.34 12.85 -8.27
C LEU A 123 1.99 13.09 -8.95
N GLY A 124 0.98 12.36 -8.52
CA GLY A 124 -0.39 12.58 -9.00
C GLY A 124 -0.88 14.00 -8.70
N MET A 125 -1.72 14.54 -9.57
CA MET A 125 -2.24 15.91 -9.46
C MET A 125 -3.15 16.13 -8.24
N LEU A 126 -3.81 15.06 -7.78
CA LEU A 126 -4.68 15.07 -6.60
C LEU A 126 -4.04 14.24 -5.49
N ASN A 127 -3.30 14.88 -4.61
CA ASN A 127 -2.68 14.27 -3.44
C ASN A 127 -2.83 15.16 -2.19
N PRO A 128 -3.13 14.59 -1.02
CA PRO A 128 -3.50 13.18 -0.83
C PRO A 128 -4.78 12.86 -1.61
N PHE A 129 -4.84 11.66 -2.21
CA PHE A 129 -6.01 11.31 -3.03
C PHE A 129 -7.20 10.85 -2.20
N MET A 130 -7.00 10.59 -0.93
CA MET A 130 -8.03 10.24 0.04
C MET A 130 -7.75 10.97 1.35
N THR A 131 -8.79 11.48 1.98
CA THR A 131 -8.71 12.17 3.28
C THR A 131 -9.80 11.68 4.20
N PRO A 132 -9.57 11.61 5.51
CA PRO A 132 -10.56 11.17 6.48
C PRO A 132 -11.86 11.98 6.39
N ASP A 133 -12.98 11.27 6.32
CA ASP A 133 -14.33 11.82 6.28
C ASP A 133 -15.29 11.04 7.18
N ASN A 134 -16.44 11.63 7.50
CA ASN A 134 -17.45 10.94 8.30
C ASN A 134 -18.13 9.79 7.56
N THR A 135 -18.06 9.77 6.24
CA THR A 135 -18.56 8.64 5.43
C THR A 135 -17.77 7.35 5.66
N ASP A 136 -16.51 7.44 6.10
CA ASP A 136 -15.71 6.27 6.46
C ASP A 136 -16.36 5.43 7.58
N LYS A 137 -17.18 6.07 8.43
CA LYS A 137 -17.89 5.44 9.54
C LYS A 137 -19.20 4.76 9.14
N LEU A 138 -19.59 4.83 7.87
CA LEU A 138 -20.85 4.28 7.40
C LEU A 138 -20.82 2.74 7.47
N VAL A 139 -21.69 2.17 8.29
CA VAL A 139 -21.89 0.73 8.38
C VAL A 139 -23.01 0.31 7.45
N ILE A 140 -22.68 -0.40 6.38
CA ILE A 140 -23.65 -0.82 5.33
C ILE A 140 -24.57 -1.92 5.86
N THR A 141 -24.10 -2.78 6.77
CA THR A 141 -24.86 -3.90 7.35
C THR A 141 -24.97 -3.75 8.88
N PRO A 142 -25.70 -2.75 9.38
CA PRO A 142 -25.76 -2.46 10.83
C PRO A 142 -26.34 -3.62 11.66
N ASP A 143 -27.18 -4.45 11.05
CA ASP A 143 -27.80 -5.62 11.72
C ASP A 143 -26.77 -6.71 12.08
N CYS A 144 -25.55 -6.65 11.52
CA CYS A 144 -24.46 -7.56 11.86
C CYS A 144 -23.71 -7.16 13.12
N PHE A 145 -24.02 -6.01 13.72
CA PHE A 145 -23.32 -5.42 14.85
C PHE A 145 -24.28 -5.22 16.04
N THR A 146 -23.73 -5.31 17.24
CA THR A 146 -24.44 -4.90 18.47
C THR A 146 -24.52 -3.36 18.53
N LYS A 147 -25.41 -2.86 19.39
CA LYS A 147 -25.53 -1.42 19.64
C LYS A 147 -24.23 -0.82 20.18
N ASP A 148 -23.55 -1.52 21.07
CA ASP A 148 -22.29 -1.07 21.68
C ASP A 148 -21.16 -0.98 20.64
N GLU A 149 -21.08 -1.93 19.69
CA GLU A 149 -20.13 -1.90 18.58
C GLU A 149 -20.41 -0.73 17.63
N LEU A 150 -21.68 -0.48 17.29
CA LEU A 150 -22.05 0.67 16.45
C LEU A 150 -21.74 1.99 17.15
N GLU A 151 -21.98 2.11 18.45
CA GLU A 151 -21.61 3.29 19.23
C GLU A 151 -20.08 3.47 19.28
N TYR A 152 -19.34 2.38 19.47
CA TYR A 152 -17.88 2.40 19.43
C TYR A 152 -17.34 2.90 18.10
N ILE A 153 -17.86 2.39 16.95
CA ILE A 153 -17.50 2.84 15.61
C ILE A 153 -17.82 4.32 15.43
N ASN A 154 -19.06 4.73 15.75
CA ASN A 154 -19.53 6.11 15.55
C ASN A 154 -18.77 7.12 16.42
N SER A 155 -18.36 6.74 17.63
CA SER A 155 -17.62 7.61 18.55
C SER A 155 -16.14 7.73 18.23
N ALA A 156 -15.61 6.90 17.33
CA ALA A 156 -14.20 6.92 16.99
C ALA A 156 -13.79 8.24 16.32
N VAL A 157 -12.63 8.76 16.70
CA VAL A 157 -12.03 9.91 16.00
C VAL A 157 -11.40 9.39 14.72
N ASN A 158 -11.83 9.93 13.59
CA ASN A 158 -11.25 9.63 12.28
C ASN A 158 -10.31 10.78 11.86
N CYS A 159 -9.02 10.50 11.81
CA CYS A 159 -8.00 11.45 11.35
C CYS A 159 -6.96 10.83 10.40
N ASN A 160 -7.15 9.57 10.01
CA ASN A 160 -6.29 8.82 9.12
C ASN A 160 -7.09 8.02 8.11
N ASN A 161 -6.56 7.94 6.87
CA ASN A 161 -6.84 6.84 5.95
C ASN A 161 -5.49 6.19 5.64
N SER A 162 -5.39 4.87 5.76
CA SER A 162 -4.12 4.16 5.62
C SER A 162 -4.28 2.79 4.97
N ASP A 163 -3.15 2.14 4.69
CA ASP A 163 -3.06 0.75 4.25
C ASP A 163 -3.97 0.43 3.05
N VAL A 164 -3.96 1.34 2.07
CA VAL A 164 -4.83 1.22 0.89
C VAL A 164 -4.36 0.08 0.01
N ASP A 165 -5.25 -0.86 -0.27
CA ASP A 165 -5.09 -1.86 -1.32
C ASP A 165 -6.32 -1.88 -2.24
N LEU A 166 -6.13 -2.34 -3.49
CA LEU A 166 -7.18 -2.28 -4.49
C LEU A 166 -7.10 -3.45 -5.46
N CYS A 167 -8.27 -3.86 -5.90
CA CYS A 167 -8.43 -4.86 -6.95
C CYS A 167 -9.58 -4.51 -7.89
N GLU A 168 -9.59 -5.11 -9.06
CA GLU A 168 -10.73 -5.04 -9.97
C GLU A 168 -11.70 -6.20 -9.68
N TYR A 169 -12.96 -5.89 -9.49
CA TYR A 169 -14.01 -6.87 -9.28
C TYR A 169 -15.31 -6.45 -9.98
N LYS A 170 -15.83 -7.32 -10.84
CA LYS A 170 -17.08 -7.10 -11.60
C LYS A 170 -17.14 -5.76 -12.36
N GLY A 171 -16.02 -5.34 -12.94
CA GLY A 171 -15.91 -4.12 -13.74
C GLY A 171 -15.84 -2.83 -12.94
N LYS A 172 -15.61 -2.94 -11.64
CA LYS A 172 -15.33 -1.82 -10.74
C LYS A 172 -13.98 -1.98 -10.06
N THR A 173 -13.38 -0.89 -9.65
CA THR A 173 -12.26 -0.91 -8.72
C THR A 173 -12.79 -0.90 -7.30
N VAL A 174 -12.43 -1.94 -6.54
CA VAL A 174 -12.71 -2.04 -5.11
C VAL A 174 -11.46 -1.59 -4.36
N ILE A 175 -11.64 -0.68 -3.43
CA ILE A 175 -10.58 -0.05 -2.66
C ILE A 175 -10.84 -0.38 -1.18
N LEU A 176 -9.89 -1.08 -0.54
CA LEU A 176 -9.90 -1.36 0.89
C LEU A 176 -8.89 -0.44 1.57
N TYR A 177 -9.26 0.11 2.69
CA TYR A 177 -8.38 0.98 3.47
C TYR A 177 -8.73 0.95 4.96
N SER A 178 -7.77 1.29 5.80
CA SER A 178 -7.99 1.51 7.22
C SER A 178 -8.36 2.96 7.49
N TRP A 179 -9.25 3.20 8.45
CA TRP A 179 -9.56 4.53 8.96
C TRP A 179 -9.57 4.52 10.50
N GLY A 180 -9.32 5.66 11.12
CA GLY A 180 -9.30 5.77 12.57
C GLY A 180 -8.30 6.80 13.08
N ASN A 181 -7.69 6.53 14.22
CA ASN A 181 -6.85 7.50 14.91
C ASN A 181 -5.38 7.09 15.10
N GLN A 182 -4.97 5.92 14.59
CA GLN A 182 -3.61 5.35 14.78
C GLN A 182 -3.17 5.22 16.26
N LEU A 183 -4.15 5.23 17.18
CA LEU A 183 -3.95 5.14 18.62
C LEU A 183 -4.81 4.02 19.24
N GLY A 184 -4.97 2.93 18.49
CA GLY A 184 -5.70 1.73 18.92
C GLY A 184 -7.19 1.73 18.59
N LYS A 185 -7.67 2.67 17.78
CA LYS A 185 -9.03 2.66 17.21
C LYS A 185 -8.94 2.78 15.70
N GLU A 186 -8.97 1.63 15.05
CA GLU A 186 -8.88 1.51 13.60
C GLU A 186 -9.87 0.49 13.07
N PHE A 187 -10.41 0.77 11.91
CA PHE A 187 -11.44 -0.01 11.25
C PHE A 187 -11.12 -0.13 9.76
N LEU A 188 -11.65 -1.15 9.11
CA LEU A 188 -11.60 -1.29 7.66
C LEU A 188 -12.82 -0.63 7.02
N ALA A 189 -12.58 0.05 5.91
CA ALA A 189 -13.62 0.56 5.04
C ALA A 189 -13.40 0.07 3.60
N LEU A 190 -14.46 0.15 2.83
CA LEU A 190 -14.49 -0.19 1.42
C LEU A 190 -15.06 1.00 0.64
N ALA A 191 -14.34 1.39 -0.41
CA ALA A 191 -14.84 2.31 -1.42
C ALA A 191 -14.89 1.62 -2.79
N GLU A 192 -15.72 2.12 -3.69
CA GLU A 192 -15.81 1.64 -5.07
C GLU A 192 -15.62 2.81 -6.04
N TYR A 193 -14.92 2.53 -7.13
CA TYR A 193 -14.86 3.40 -8.29
C TYR A 193 -15.50 2.69 -9.49
N ASP A 194 -16.42 3.39 -10.18
CA ASP A 194 -17.10 2.86 -11.36
C ASP A 194 -16.18 2.93 -12.59
N GLY A 195 -15.31 1.94 -12.71
CA GLY A 195 -14.30 1.82 -13.76
C GLY A 195 -13.24 0.79 -13.43
N THR A 196 -12.38 0.51 -14.38
CA THR A 196 -11.27 -0.42 -14.23
C THR A 196 -10.20 0.13 -13.29
N LEU A 197 -9.39 -0.77 -12.74
CA LEU A 197 -8.26 -0.40 -11.89
C LEU A 197 -7.24 0.50 -12.63
N GLN A 198 -7.04 0.24 -13.92
CA GLN A 198 -6.19 1.09 -14.75
C GLN A 198 -6.77 2.51 -14.87
N GLU A 199 -8.04 2.65 -15.23
CA GLU A 199 -8.71 3.96 -15.34
C GLU A 199 -8.66 4.73 -14.02
N PHE A 200 -8.89 4.05 -12.89
CA PHE A 200 -8.76 4.67 -11.58
C PHE A 200 -7.36 5.24 -11.34
N LEU A 201 -6.32 4.44 -11.55
CA LEU A 201 -4.94 4.87 -11.30
C LEU A 201 -4.48 5.96 -12.28
N GLU A 202 -4.86 5.87 -13.56
CA GLU A 202 -4.53 6.87 -14.60
C GLU A 202 -5.24 8.22 -14.36
N SER A 203 -6.39 8.22 -13.69
CA SER A 203 -7.18 9.43 -13.45
C SER A 203 -6.49 10.49 -12.59
N PHE A 204 -5.40 10.14 -11.94
CA PHE A 204 -4.62 11.07 -11.10
C PHE A 204 -3.50 11.81 -11.85
N PHE A 205 -3.29 11.53 -13.15
CA PHE A 205 -2.13 12.06 -13.90
C PHE A 205 -2.52 12.81 -15.21
#